data_0483c2826969c0ae3fa1a6f78c48ebbe
#
_entry.id   0483c2826969c0ae3fa1a6f78c48ebbe
#
_cell.length_a   1.000
_cell.length_b   1.000
_cell.length_c   1.000
_cell.angle_alpha   90.00
_cell.angle_beta   90.00
_cell.angle_gamma   90.00
#
_symmetry.space_group_name_H-M   'P 1'
#
loop_
_entity.id
_entity.type
_entity.pdbx_description
1 polymer ?
#
loop_
_entity_poly.entity_id
_entity_poly.type
_entity_poly.pdbx_seq_one_letter_code
_entity_poly.pdbx_strand_id
1 'polypeptide(L)'
;MKQSDPLSKAGVVGAFCRTYDIYGAMDTYLDGIYEPVDNSRGRFTYLGGTTTGGAVVYDNGMFLYSHHSTDPCCGRLVNAFDLVRMHKFGEMDDGADPNTPTNRLPSYAAMCNLAIEDPKVSRQLAKERADSAVSDFQGLNEAPTAEAENFDWTMDLELNKQTGTIKATIDNIWLILENDPLLKGKFALNEFAGRGEILGDLPWSAFEKRRGWTDNDNQGLYWYFEKVYKITGNGKIDGALSLHSEKHKFNDVRNYLSSLTWDGISRLDSLLIDYLGAEDKPYVRAVTRKAFTAAVARAMEPGCKYDTMLILTGPQGIGKSTLLDRMSKGWFNDGIRTFEGKEASELLQGVWLVEIGELDAFRRTDEARIKQFLSLRSDRFRAAYGRHVKDIPRCCVFFGTTNTPVFLRDKTGNRRFWPVDVGVVPRTKTVWRDLDDELDQIWAEAVMRWRLGEKLYLTGELEELARAEQEDHREVSSKEGIVLDFVEKLVPEDWQKWSLDKRRLFLNGTVEGSANLVKRDRVCALEVWCEAFGGQPKDFKYAEATEINDILRSMPGWEKSSNGLRFGYCGYQRGFLRR
;
A
#
# COMPACT_ATOMS: atom_id res chain seq x y z
N MET A 1 31.76 -43.67 -35.17
CA MET A 1 30.52 -42.86 -35.06
C MET A 1 30.90 -41.39 -35.18
N LYS A 2 30.21 -40.63 -36.02
CA LYS A 2 30.43 -39.17 -36.14
C LYS A 2 29.85 -38.54 -34.86
N GLN A 3 30.69 -37.96 -34.01
CA GLN A 3 30.17 -37.17 -32.87
C GLN A 3 29.47 -35.92 -33.40
N SER A 4 28.39 -35.49 -32.75
CA SER A 4 27.77 -34.20 -33.03
C SER A 4 28.70 -33.06 -32.61
N ASP A 5 28.61 -31.94 -33.31
CA ASP A 5 29.38 -30.73 -32.99
C ASP A 5 29.24 -30.36 -31.49
N PRO A 6 30.36 -30.36 -30.72
CA PRO A 6 30.34 -30.07 -29.30
C PRO A 6 29.93 -28.62 -28.99
N LEU A 7 30.15 -27.69 -29.92
CA LEU A 7 29.78 -26.29 -29.74
C LEU A 7 28.27 -26.05 -29.88
N SER A 8 27.57 -26.96 -30.59
CA SER A 8 26.10 -26.90 -30.72
C SER A 8 25.33 -27.51 -29.52
N LYS A 9 26.04 -28.18 -28.61
CA LYS A 9 25.41 -28.81 -27.46
C LYS A 9 24.92 -27.76 -26.45
N ALA A 10 23.71 -27.94 -25.94
CA ALA A 10 23.17 -27.10 -24.86
C ALA A 10 23.72 -27.52 -23.49
N GLY A 11 23.64 -26.60 -22.51
CA GLY A 11 23.98 -26.86 -21.13
C GLY A 11 25.49 -26.98 -20.85
N VAL A 12 25.84 -27.64 -19.73
CA VAL A 12 27.22 -27.65 -19.20
C VAL A 12 28.25 -28.18 -20.17
N VAL A 13 27.92 -29.23 -20.92
CA VAL A 13 28.81 -29.82 -21.92
C VAL A 13 29.17 -28.82 -23.04
N GLY A 14 28.15 -28.14 -23.58
CA GLY A 14 28.35 -27.14 -24.61
C GLY A 14 29.11 -25.92 -24.12
N ALA A 15 28.73 -25.41 -22.96
CA ALA A 15 29.39 -24.25 -22.34
C ALA A 15 30.87 -24.55 -22.03
N PHE A 16 31.19 -25.76 -21.53
CA PHE A 16 32.56 -26.17 -21.33
C PHE A 16 33.33 -26.20 -22.63
N CYS A 17 32.78 -26.80 -23.71
CA CYS A 17 33.43 -26.89 -25.03
C CYS A 17 33.54 -25.53 -25.75
N ARG A 18 32.68 -24.57 -25.48
CA ARG A 18 32.81 -23.17 -25.99
C ARG A 18 33.82 -22.36 -25.19
N THR A 19 34.07 -22.72 -23.91
CA THR A 19 35.07 -22.07 -23.06
C THR A 19 36.47 -22.64 -23.29
N TYR A 20 36.56 -23.95 -23.46
CA TYR A 20 37.82 -24.68 -23.66
C TYR A 20 37.73 -25.58 -24.91
N ASP A 21 38.66 -25.35 -25.84
CA ASP A 21 38.97 -26.35 -26.84
C ASP A 21 39.83 -27.46 -26.22
N ILE A 22 40.24 -28.45 -27.03
CA ILE A 22 41.11 -29.55 -26.58
C ILE A 22 42.42 -29.02 -25.96
N TYR A 23 43.03 -27.99 -26.58
CA TYR A 23 44.28 -27.43 -26.09
C TYR A 23 44.11 -26.76 -24.74
N GLY A 24 43.15 -25.88 -24.62
CA GLY A 24 42.84 -25.19 -23.37
C GLY A 24 42.42 -26.15 -22.25
N ALA A 25 41.72 -27.26 -22.57
CA ALA A 25 41.34 -28.30 -21.60
C ALA A 25 42.57 -29.10 -21.12
N MET A 26 43.51 -29.39 -22.02
CA MET A 26 44.79 -30.02 -21.68
C MET A 26 45.58 -29.13 -20.74
N ASP A 27 45.79 -27.86 -21.09
CA ASP A 27 46.59 -26.93 -20.35
C ASP A 27 46.01 -26.65 -18.95
N THR A 28 44.67 -26.56 -18.85
CA THR A 28 44.01 -26.19 -17.57
C THR A 28 43.80 -27.37 -16.64
N TYR A 29 43.46 -28.55 -17.20
CA TYR A 29 42.97 -29.66 -16.37
C TYR A 29 43.84 -30.92 -16.45
N LEU A 30 44.69 -31.06 -17.48
CA LEU A 30 45.47 -32.26 -17.77
C LEU A 30 46.96 -31.96 -17.94
N ASP A 31 47.41 -30.95 -17.19
CA ASP A 31 48.85 -30.59 -17.19
C ASP A 31 49.74 -31.82 -16.86
N GLY A 32 50.79 -32.02 -17.64
CA GLY A 32 51.70 -33.15 -17.49
C GLY A 32 51.16 -34.50 -17.93
N ILE A 33 49.99 -34.56 -18.61
CA ILE A 33 49.41 -35.81 -19.18
C ILE A 33 49.73 -35.98 -20.65
N TYR A 34 49.73 -34.88 -21.40
CA TYR A 34 50.03 -34.87 -22.83
C TYR A 34 51.17 -33.91 -23.14
N GLU A 35 52.11 -34.33 -23.99
CA GLU A 35 53.23 -33.51 -24.45
C GLU A 35 53.11 -33.29 -25.96
N PRO A 36 53.22 -32.05 -26.46
CA PRO A 36 53.17 -31.78 -27.91
C PRO A 36 54.38 -32.40 -28.61
N VAL A 37 54.16 -32.91 -29.82
CA VAL A 37 55.27 -33.44 -30.65
C VAL A 37 55.88 -32.33 -31.49
N ASP A 38 57.19 -32.15 -31.39
CA ASP A 38 57.93 -31.15 -32.14
C ASP A 38 57.67 -31.22 -33.63
N ASN A 39 57.44 -30.06 -34.26
CA ASN A 39 57.18 -29.90 -35.70
C ASN A 39 55.90 -30.54 -36.23
N SER A 40 54.99 -31.04 -35.40
CA SER A 40 53.71 -31.58 -35.86
C SER A 40 52.49 -30.87 -35.22
N ARG A 41 51.80 -30.05 -36.00
CA ARG A 41 50.56 -29.37 -35.53
C ARG A 41 49.48 -30.37 -35.15
N GLY A 42 49.00 -30.30 -33.89
CA GLY A 42 47.86 -31.10 -33.41
C GLY A 42 48.16 -32.56 -33.04
N ARG A 43 49.46 -32.96 -32.91
CA ARG A 43 49.82 -34.27 -32.38
C ARG A 43 50.43 -34.17 -31.00
N PHE A 44 50.02 -35.08 -30.13
CA PHE A 44 50.45 -35.17 -28.75
C PHE A 44 50.89 -36.60 -28.38
N THR A 45 51.85 -36.71 -27.50
CA THR A 45 52.24 -37.94 -26.86
C THR A 45 51.54 -38.05 -25.52
N TYR A 46 50.83 -39.14 -25.26
CA TYR A 46 50.30 -39.48 -23.94
C TYR A 46 51.44 -40.01 -23.08
N LEU A 47 51.74 -39.32 -21.98
CA LEU A 47 52.93 -39.67 -21.15
C LEU A 47 52.80 -40.95 -20.37
N GLY A 48 51.56 -41.48 -20.16
CA GLY A 48 51.31 -42.81 -19.57
C GLY A 48 51.43 -43.96 -20.56
N GLY A 49 51.87 -43.70 -21.80
CA GLY A 49 52.01 -44.68 -22.88
C GLY A 49 53.45 -44.86 -23.34
N THR A 50 53.66 -45.84 -24.29
CA THR A 50 54.97 -46.14 -24.83
C THR A 50 55.20 -45.67 -26.27
N THR A 51 54.20 -45.07 -26.91
CA THR A 51 54.23 -44.61 -28.27
C THR A 51 54.24 -43.08 -28.36
N THR A 52 54.98 -42.50 -29.33
CA THR A 52 55.05 -41.06 -29.51
C THR A 52 54.01 -40.57 -30.54
N GLY A 53 53.34 -39.43 -30.26
CA GLY A 53 52.45 -38.74 -31.19
C GLY A 53 51.17 -39.44 -31.58
N GLY A 54 50.69 -40.35 -30.73
CA GLY A 54 49.48 -41.15 -30.99
C GLY A 54 48.15 -40.45 -30.68
N ALA A 55 48.16 -39.32 -29.99
CA ALA A 55 46.97 -38.51 -29.76
C ALA A 55 46.91 -37.40 -30.79
N VAL A 56 45.80 -37.29 -31.55
CA VAL A 56 45.65 -36.37 -32.68
C VAL A 56 44.42 -35.48 -32.43
N VAL A 57 44.61 -34.16 -32.56
CA VAL A 57 43.57 -33.15 -32.44
C VAL A 57 43.01 -32.83 -33.84
N TYR A 58 41.68 -32.79 -33.94
CA TYR A 58 40.94 -32.56 -35.17
C TYR A 58 40.05 -31.32 -35.08
N ASP A 59 39.59 -30.85 -36.24
CA ASP A 59 38.62 -29.78 -36.41
C ASP A 59 38.92 -28.53 -35.55
N ASN A 60 40.19 -28.03 -35.72
CA ASN A 60 40.67 -26.81 -35.02
C ASN A 60 40.51 -26.84 -33.48
N GLY A 61 40.77 -28.01 -32.88
CA GLY A 61 40.72 -28.12 -31.41
C GLY A 61 39.40 -28.64 -30.85
N MET A 62 38.43 -28.99 -31.69
CA MET A 62 37.12 -29.48 -31.20
C MET A 62 37.15 -30.92 -30.71
N PHE A 63 38.01 -31.77 -31.31
CA PHE A 63 38.06 -33.18 -30.99
C PHE A 63 39.50 -33.70 -30.82
N LEU A 64 39.64 -34.73 -30.01
CA LEU A 64 40.86 -35.51 -29.88
C LEU A 64 40.53 -36.99 -30.16
N TYR A 65 41.41 -37.67 -30.88
CA TYR A 65 41.42 -39.12 -31.03
C TYR A 65 42.78 -39.67 -30.59
N SER A 66 42.79 -40.64 -29.67
CA SER A 66 44.02 -41.30 -29.19
C SER A 66 44.15 -42.73 -29.68
N HIS A 67 45.33 -43.04 -30.21
CA HIS A 67 45.77 -44.38 -30.62
C HIS A 67 46.59 -45.07 -29.51
N HIS A 68 46.88 -44.39 -28.39
CA HIS A 68 47.61 -44.98 -27.26
C HIS A 68 46.74 -45.96 -26.50
N SER A 69 47.13 -47.21 -26.42
CA SER A 69 46.33 -48.28 -25.82
C SER A 69 46.08 -48.10 -24.32
N THR A 70 46.96 -47.39 -23.61
CA THR A 70 46.87 -47.08 -22.19
C THR A 70 46.14 -45.75 -21.89
N ASP A 71 45.86 -44.93 -22.92
CA ASP A 71 45.13 -43.69 -22.78
C ASP A 71 43.65 -43.98 -22.50
N PRO A 72 43.02 -43.39 -21.44
CA PRO A 72 41.59 -43.53 -21.18
C PRO A 72 40.70 -43.20 -22.40
N CYS A 73 41.18 -42.36 -23.31
CA CYS A 73 40.48 -41.97 -24.53
C CYS A 73 40.80 -42.87 -25.75
N CYS A 74 41.55 -43.98 -25.57
CA CYS A 74 41.98 -44.84 -26.66
C CYS A 74 40.80 -45.31 -27.54
N GLY A 75 40.96 -45.14 -28.88
CA GLY A 75 39.97 -45.60 -29.85
C GLY A 75 38.66 -44.80 -29.89
N ARG A 76 38.61 -43.67 -29.20
CA ARG A 76 37.41 -42.81 -29.11
C ARG A 76 37.72 -41.42 -29.63
N LEU A 77 36.77 -40.86 -30.38
CA LEU A 77 36.78 -39.41 -30.70
C LEU A 77 36.09 -38.66 -29.58
N VAL A 78 36.81 -37.85 -28.82
CA VAL A 78 36.33 -37.13 -27.64
C VAL A 78 36.40 -35.61 -27.83
N ASN A 79 35.43 -34.89 -27.27
CA ASN A 79 35.47 -33.44 -27.16
C ASN A 79 36.20 -33.03 -25.86
N ALA A 80 36.41 -31.73 -25.63
CA ALA A 80 37.12 -31.23 -24.45
C ALA A 80 36.51 -31.68 -23.13
N PHE A 81 35.18 -31.70 -23.02
CA PHE A 81 34.47 -32.17 -21.81
C PHE A 81 34.70 -33.65 -21.54
N ASP A 82 34.53 -34.50 -22.57
CA ASP A 82 34.74 -35.93 -22.42
C ASP A 82 36.22 -36.29 -22.21
N LEU A 83 37.15 -35.54 -22.78
CA LEU A 83 38.58 -35.71 -22.55
C LEU A 83 38.93 -35.54 -21.06
N VAL A 84 38.52 -34.44 -20.44
CA VAL A 84 38.76 -34.18 -19.02
C VAL A 84 38.00 -35.20 -18.16
N ARG A 85 36.75 -35.52 -18.49
CA ARG A 85 35.90 -36.49 -17.79
C ARG A 85 36.59 -37.87 -17.69
N MET A 86 37.06 -38.37 -18.80
CA MET A 86 37.65 -39.73 -18.86
C MET A 86 38.98 -39.81 -18.11
N HIS A 87 39.80 -38.76 -18.15
CA HIS A 87 41.06 -38.71 -17.42
C HIS A 87 40.90 -38.52 -15.90
N LYS A 88 40.00 -37.62 -15.47
CA LYS A 88 39.88 -37.31 -14.05
C LYS A 88 38.93 -38.20 -13.31
N PHE A 89 37.90 -38.72 -13.97
CA PHE A 89 36.78 -39.40 -13.33
C PHE A 89 36.45 -40.74 -13.94
N GLY A 90 37.18 -41.21 -14.96
CA GLY A 90 36.89 -42.44 -15.68
C GLY A 90 36.82 -43.68 -14.77
N GLU A 91 37.65 -43.78 -13.76
CA GLU A 91 37.67 -44.87 -12.79
C GLU A 91 36.35 -44.97 -11.96
N MET A 92 35.59 -43.88 -11.86
CA MET A 92 34.29 -43.88 -11.18
C MET A 92 33.23 -44.69 -11.92
N ASP A 93 33.47 -45.00 -13.20
CA ASP A 93 32.56 -45.79 -14.02
C ASP A 93 32.87 -47.28 -13.99
N ASP A 94 33.90 -47.69 -13.22
CA ASP A 94 34.28 -49.12 -13.09
C ASP A 94 33.12 -49.87 -12.46
N GLY A 95 32.66 -50.90 -13.17
CA GLY A 95 31.51 -51.71 -12.75
C GLY A 95 30.13 -51.20 -13.24
N ALA A 96 30.07 -50.10 -13.98
CA ALA A 96 28.85 -49.69 -14.66
C ALA A 96 28.50 -50.61 -15.82
N ASP A 97 27.19 -50.83 -16.05
CA ASP A 97 26.73 -51.59 -17.22
C ASP A 97 27.25 -50.91 -18.50
N PRO A 98 27.91 -51.68 -19.42
CA PRO A 98 28.45 -51.12 -20.69
C PRO A 98 27.41 -50.37 -21.56
N ASN A 99 26.13 -50.65 -21.37
CA ASN A 99 25.04 -49.99 -22.08
C ASN A 99 24.52 -48.73 -21.35
N THR A 100 25.10 -48.37 -20.20
CA THR A 100 24.69 -47.15 -19.48
C THR A 100 24.95 -45.92 -20.32
N PRO A 101 23.93 -45.06 -20.61
CA PRO A 101 24.12 -43.81 -21.31
C PRO A 101 25.13 -42.90 -20.60
N THR A 102 26.01 -42.26 -21.32
CA THR A 102 27.10 -41.41 -20.77
C THR A 102 26.58 -40.41 -19.73
N ASN A 103 25.44 -39.80 -19.97
CA ASN A 103 24.83 -38.83 -19.05
C ASN A 103 24.29 -39.42 -17.75
N ARG A 104 24.32 -40.73 -17.56
CA ARG A 104 23.97 -41.43 -16.32
C ARG A 104 25.17 -42.04 -15.60
N LEU A 105 26.36 -41.90 -16.14
CA LEU A 105 27.60 -42.37 -15.55
C LEU A 105 28.02 -41.49 -14.35
N PRO A 106 28.60 -42.09 -13.28
CA PRO A 106 29.15 -41.32 -12.16
C PRO A 106 30.19 -40.29 -12.60
N SER A 107 31.06 -40.63 -13.53
CA SER A 107 32.08 -39.71 -14.12
C SER A 107 31.43 -38.46 -14.74
N TYR A 108 30.28 -38.62 -15.37
CA TYR A 108 29.57 -37.50 -16.01
C TYR A 108 29.10 -36.48 -14.99
N ALA A 109 28.51 -36.96 -13.88
CA ALA A 109 28.07 -36.10 -12.82
C ALA A 109 29.25 -35.36 -12.15
N ALA A 110 30.37 -36.06 -11.90
CA ALA A 110 31.60 -35.50 -11.36
C ALA A 110 32.19 -34.42 -12.30
N MET A 111 32.21 -34.68 -13.60
CA MET A 111 32.69 -33.72 -14.60
C MET A 111 31.77 -32.49 -14.74
N CYS A 112 30.47 -32.68 -14.65
CA CYS A 112 29.52 -31.55 -14.60
C CYS A 112 29.80 -30.65 -13.39
N ASN A 113 30.04 -31.21 -12.22
CA ASN A 113 30.39 -30.44 -11.02
C ASN A 113 31.68 -29.67 -11.21
N LEU A 114 32.76 -30.30 -11.72
CA LEU A 114 34.02 -29.64 -12.02
C LEU A 114 33.82 -28.46 -13.01
N ALA A 115 33.05 -28.69 -14.06
CA ALA A 115 32.78 -27.66 -15.08
C ALA A 115 31.99 -26.46 -14.49
N ILE A 116 31.07 -26.69 -13.60
CA ILE A 116 30.25 -25.64 -12.96
C ILE A 116 31.07 -24.87 -11.91
N GLU A 117 32.00 -25.52 -11.23
CA GLU A 117 32.92 -24.87 -10.30
C GLU A 117 33.95 -23.97 -11.01
N ASP A 118 34.15 -24.15 -12.32
CA ASP A 118 35.01 -23.26 -13.11
C ASP A 118 34.33 -21.91 -13.39
N PRO A 119 34.93 -20.78 -12.94
CA PRO A 119 34.34 -19.46 -13.12
C PRO A 119 34.09 -19.08 -14.59
N LYS A 120 34.97 -19.50 -15.52
CA LYS A 120 34.83 -19.18 -16.95
C LYS A 120 33.63 -19.92 -17.56
N VAL A 121 33.48 -21.20 -17.22
CA VAL A 121 32.35 -22.04 -17.72
C VAL A 121 31.03 -21.58 -17.10
N SER A 122 31.02 -21.25 -15.82
CA SER A 122 29.85 -20.74 -15.13
C SER A 122 29.36 -19.41 -15.72
N ARG A 123 30.27 -18.48 -16.01
CA ARG A 123 29.95 -17.21 -16.70
C ARG A 123 29.41 -17.46 -18.10
N GLN A 124 30.02 -18.38 -18.86
CA GLN A 124 29.54 -18.75 -20.21
C GLN A 124 28.10 -19.31 -20.15
N LEU A 125 27.83 -20.21 -19.21
CA LEU A 125 26.48 -20.75 -18.98
C LEU A 125 25.47 -19.66 -18.63
N ALA A 126 25.85 -18.73 -17.76
CA ALA A 126 24.98 -17.63 -17.36
C ALA A 126 24.67 -16.69 -18.53
N LYS A 127 25.69 -16.34 -19.32
CA LYS A 127 25.53 -15.54 -20.54
C LYS A 127 24.59 -16.20 -21.53
N GLU A 128 24.82 -17.48 -21.87
CA GLU A 128 23.98 -18.23 -22.80
C GLU A 128 22.53 -18.34 -22.35
N ARG A 129 22.32 -18.46 -21.04
CA ARG A 129 20.98 -18.47 -20.44
C ARG A 129 20.30 -17.11 -20.61
N ALA A 130 21.02 -16.03 -20.37
CA ALA A 130 20.51 -14.66 -20.56
C ALA A 130 20.20 -14.39 -22.03
N ASP A 131 21.09 -14.75 -22.95
CA ASP A 131 20.89 -14.59 -24.40
C ASP A 131 19.67 -15.41 -24.88
N SER A 132 19.50 -16.64 -24.37
CA SER A 132 18.35 -17.47 -24.69
C SER A 132 17.06 -16.87 -24.12
N ALA A 133 17.10 -16.31 -22.91
CA ALA A 133 15.95 -15.65 -22.30
C ALA A 133 15.52 -14.43 -23.14
N VAL A 134 16.46 -13.59 -23.55
CA VAL A 134 16.18 -12.46 -24.44
C VAL A 134 15.54 -12.95 -25.76
N SER A 135 16.10 -13.97 -26.39
CA SER A 135 15.57 -14.54 -27.63
C SER A 135 14.17 -15.14 -27.45
N ASP A 136 13.96 -15.87 -26.39
CA ASP A 136 12.71 -16.57 -26.10
C ASP A 136 11.53 -15.62 -25.78
N PHE A 137 11.85 -14.41 -25.30
CA PHE A 137 10.89 -13.36 -25.00
C PHE A 137 10.93 -12.19 -26.00
N GLN A 138 11.72 -12.28 -27.09
CA GLN A 138 11.71 -11.34 -28.21
C GLN A 138 10.31 -11.27 -28.84
N GLY A 139 9.77 -10.06 -28.96
CA GLY A 139 8.42 -9.82 -29.51
C GLY A 139 7.39 -9.46 -28.45
N LEU A 140 7.70 -9.61 -27.17
CA LEU A 140 6.88 -9.09 -26.08
C LEU A 140 7.40 -7.73 -25.60
N ASN A 141 8.74 -7.48 -25.69
CA ASN A 141 9.36 -6.20 -25.35
C ASN A 141 10.64 -5.95 -26.15
N GLU A 142 11.06 -4.68 -26.30
CA GLU A 142 12.41 -4.33 -26.75
C GLU A 142 13.41 -4.81 -25.70
N ALA A 143 14.31 -5.70 -26.10
CA ALA A 143 15.32 -6.26 -25.21
C ALA A 143 16.22 -5.14 -24.66
N PRO A 144 16.49 -5.08 -23.36
CA PRO A 144 17.53 -4.21 -22.86
C PRO A 144 18.86 -4.64 -23.48
N THR A 145 19.59 -3.70 -24.06
CA THR A 145 20.97 -3.91 -24.48
C THR A 145 21.78 -4.31 -23.27
N ALA A 146 22.21 -5.57 -23.20
CA ALA A 146 23.05 -6.06 -22.14
C ALA A 146 24.40 -5.32 -22.21
N GLU A 147 24.54 -4.23 -21.49
CA GLU A 147 25.86 -3.74 -21.07
C GLU A 147 26.50 -4.85 -20.24
N ALA A 148 27.83 -5.01 -20.37
CA ALA A 148 28.63 -6.10 -19.83
C ALA A 148 28.27 -6.39 -18.34
N GLU A 149 27.27 -7.22 -18.12
CA GLU A 149 26.79 -7.53 -16.77
C GLU A 149 27.67 -8.58 -16.10
N ASN A 150 27.94 -8.34 -14.85
CA ASN A 150 28.67 -9.28 -14.01
C ASN A 150 27.76 -10.48 -13.65
N PHE A 151 28.07 -11.65 -14.20
CA PHE A 151 27.37 -12.91 -13.89
C PHE A 151 27.99 -13.69 -12.71
N ASP A 152 28.90 -13.11 -11.95
CA ASP A 152 29.59 -13.79 -10.85
C ASP A 152 28.63 -14.32 -9.77
N TRP A 153 27.48 -13.66 -9.57
CA TRP A 153 26.42 -14.10 -8.66
C TRP A 153 25.86 -15.49 -8.96
N THR A 154 26.00 -15.99 -10.21
CA THR A 154 25.53 -17.33 -10.58
C THR A 154 26.34 -18.44 -9.95
N MET A 155 27.56 -18.13 -9.46
CA MET A 155 28.39 -19.07 -8.73
C MET A 155 27.87 -19.36 -7.33
N ASP A 156 27.06 -18.43 -6.77
CA ASP A 156 26.45 -18.59 -5.45
C ASP A 156 25.14 -19.45 -5.51
N LEU A 157 24.71 -19.84 -6.73
CA LEU A 157 23.53 -20.67 -6.90
C LEU A 157 23.78 -22.11 -6.41
N GLU A 158 22.93 -22.60 -5.54
CA GLU A 158 22.95 -24.02 -5.15
C GLU A 158 22.50 -24.91 -6.30
N LEU A 159 23.35 -25.89 -6.62
CA LEU A 159 23.11 -26.85 -7.69
C LEU A 159 22.80 -28.24 -7.13
N ASN A 160 22.06 -29.01 -7.90
CA ASN A 160 21.90 -30.44 -7.64
C ASN A 160 23.20 -31.16 -8.07
N LYS A 161 23.90 -31.77 -7.11
CA LYS A 161 25.21 -32.44 -7.34
C LYS A 161 25.15 -33.59 -8.33
N GLN A 162 23.96 -34.19 -8.58
CA GLN A 162 23.83 -35.30 -9.51
C GLN A 162 23.52 -34.85 -10.94
N THR A 163 22.74 -33.78 -11.10
CA THR A 163 22.23 -33.35 -12.40
C THR A 163 22.84 -32.03 -12.89
N GLY A 164 23.56 -31.28 -12.03
CA GLY A 164 24.07 -29.96 -12.32
C GLY A 164 22.97 -28.88 -12.52
N THR A 165 21.72 -29.20 -12.22
CA THR A 165 20.60 -28.27 -12.35
C THR A 165 20.48 -27.38 -11.13
N ILE A 166 19.99 -26.16 -11.32
CA ILE A 166 19.73 -25.21 -10.24
C ILE A 166 18.63 -25.77 -9.32
N LYS A 167 18.88 -25.84 -8.01
CA LYS A 167 17.88 -26.27 -7.06
C LYS A 167 16.75 -25.26 -6.92
N ALA A 168 15.51 -25.72 -6.85
CA ALA A 168 14.36 -24.89 -6.55
C ALA A 168 14.30 -24.60 -5.03
N THR A 169 15.17 -23.70 -4.55
CA THR A 169 15.19 -23.18 -3.18
C THR A 169 14.75 -21.72 -3.15
N ILE A 170 14.27 -21.24 -2.01
CA ILE A 170 13.90 -19.83 -1.84
C ILE A 170 15.14 -18.96 -2.03
N ASP A 171 16.29 -19.38 -1.53
CA ASP A 171 17.54 -18.62 -1.62
C ASP A 171 18.01 -18.45 -3.06
N ASN A 172 17.98 -19.52 -3.87
CA ASN A 172 18.30 -19.45 -5.29
C ASN A 172 17.34 -18.53 -6.05
N ILE A 173 16.04 -18.69 -5.80
CA ILE A 173 15.01 -17.86 -6.46
C ILE A 173 15.19 -16.39 -6.06
N TRP A 174 15.44 -16.12 -4.78
CA TRP A 174 15.69 -14.78 -4.28
C TRP A 174 16.95 -14.16 -4.93
N LEU A 175 18.03 -14.94 -5.04
CA LEU A 175 19.28 -14.51 -5.66
C LEU A 175 19.09 -14.17 -7.15
N ILE A 176 18.27 -14.95 -7.87
CA ILE A 176 17.88 -14.69 -9.25
C ILE A 176 17.08 -13.38 -9.35
N LEU A 177 16.06 -13.19 -8.49
CA LEU A 177 15.24 -11.98 -8.48
C LEU A 177 16.07 -10.71 -8.22
N GLU A 178 17.14 -10.81 -7.42
CA GLU A 178 18.04 -9.70 -7.08
C GLU A 178 19.02 -9.35 -8.19
N ASN A 179 19.43 -10.32 -9.03
CA ASN A 179 20.59 -10.14 -9.91
C ASN A 179 20.29 -10.37 -11.40
N ASP A 180 19.23 -11.11 -11.75
CA ASP A 180 18.88 -11.38 -13.16
C ASP A 180 18.59 -10.05 -13.90
N PRO A 181 19.27 -9.76 -15.02
CA PRO A 181 19.14 -8.51 -15.76
C PRO A 181 17.70 -8.16 -16.16
N LEU A 182 16.89 -9.16 -16.45
CA LEU A 182 15.51 -8.97 -16.87
C LEU A 182 14.52 -8.80 -15.72
N LEU A 183 14.94 -9.12 -14.48
CA LEU A 183 14.08 -9.07 -13.28
C LEU A 183 14.54 -8.03 -12.25
N LYS A 184 15.83 -7.76 -12.18
CA LYS A 184 16.46 -6.87 -11.21
C LYS A 184 15.83 -5.48 -11.18
N GLY A 185 15.35 -5.07 -9.99
CA GLY A 185 14.76 -3.75 -9.78
C GLY A 185 13.42 -3.51 -10.46
N LYS A 186 12.79 -4.56 -11.03
CA LYS A 186 11.53 -4.42 -11.79
C LYS A 186 10.28 -4.46 -10.92
N PHE A 187 10.39 -4.85 -9.66
CA PHE A 187 9.25 -4.94 -8.73
C PHE A 187 9.69 -4.72 -7.29
N ALA A 188 8.78 -4.13 -6.51
CA ALA A 188 8.98 -3.86 -5.09
C ALA A 188 7.63 -3.76 -4.36
N LEU A 189 7.64 -3.80 -3.03
CA LEU A 189 6.46 -3.55 -2.22
C LEU A 189 6.24 -2.05 -2.04
N ASN A 190 5.11 -1.54 -2.50
CA ASN A 190 4.64 -0.22 -2.11
C ASN A 190 3.95 -0.32 -0.75
N GLU A 191 4.62 0.12 0.33
CA GLU A 191 4.07 0.11 1.70
C GLU A 191 2.81 0.97 1.82
N PHE A 192 2.78 2.08 1.09
CA PHE A 192 1.65 3.00 1.12
C PHE A 192 0.40 2.40 0.47
N ALA A 193 0.57 1.76 -0.69
CA ALA A 193 -0.52 1.07 -1.38
C ALA A 193 -0.81 -0.34 -0.82
N GLY A 194 0.10 -0.88 0.02
CA GLY A 194 -0.05 -2.21 0.61
C GLY A 194 0.03 -3.37 -0.38
N ARG A 195 0.68 -3.17 -1.55
CA ARG A 195 0.76 -4.16 -2.64
C ARG A 195 2.11 -4.13 -3.35
N GLY A 196 2.45 -5.26 -3.99
CA GLY A 196 3.56 -5.31 -4.94
C GLY A 196 3.28 -4.45 -6.16
N GLU A 197 4.29 -3.75 -6.65
CA GLU A 197 4.20 -2.93 -7.85
C GLU A 197 5.32 -3.24 -8.85
N ILE A 198 5.01 -3.08 -10.13
CA ILE A 198 5.92 -3.23 -11.25
C ILE A 198 6.52 -1.86 -11.54
N LEU A 199 7.86 -1.82 -11.61
CA LEU A 199 8.65 -0.61 -11.74
C LEU A 199 9.39 -0.52 -13.07
N GLY A 200 9.29 -1.52 -13.94
CA GLY A 200 9.96 -1.57 -15.24
C GLY A 200 9.46 -2.71 -16.12
N ASP A 201 10.03 -2.81 -17.34
CA ASP A 201 9.69 -3.88 -18.27
C ASP A 201 9.94 -5.25 -17.69
N LEU A 202 8.99 -6.16 -17.88
CA LEU A 202 9.11 -7.57 -17.53
C LEU A 202 9.22 -8.42 -18.80
N PRO A 203 9.87 -9.59 -18.77
CA PRO A 203 10.02 -10.43 -19.95
C PRO A 203 8.70 -10.77 -20.66
N TRP A 204 7.59 -10.83 -19.90
CA TRP A 204 6.25 -11.17 -20.39
C TRP A 204 5.30 -9.98 -20.55
N SER A 205 5.73 -8.75 -20.19
CA SER A 205 4.84 -7.57 -20.21
C SER A 205 5.63 -6.27 -20.34
N ALA A 206 5.30 -5.47 -21.37
CA ALA A 206 5.85 -4.13 -21.54
C ALA A 206 5.44 -3.19 -20.39
N PHE A 207 6.34 -2.29 -20.03
CA PHE A 207 6.12 -1.26 -19.02
C PHE A 207 5.64 0.03 -19.68
N GLU A 208 4.33 0.25 -19.67
CA GLU A 208 3.75 1.53 -20.09
C GLU A 208 3.78 2.56 -18.97
N LYS A 209 3.41 2.11 -17.77
CA LYS A 209 3.39 2.90 -16.53
C LYS A 209 3.43 2.00 -15.31
N ARG A 210 3.84 2.55 -14.21
CA ARG A 210 3.83 1.88 -12.92
C ARG A 210 2.42 1.38 -12.56
N ARG A 211 2.32 0.13 -12.18
CA ARG A 211 1.07 -0.54 -11.85
C ARG A 211 1.24 -1.61 -10.76
N GLY A 212 0.13 -2.00 -10.16
CA GLY A 212 0.11 -3.11 -9.22
C GLY A 212 0.43 -4.45 -9.90
N TRP A 213 1.01 -5.37 -9.12
CA TRP A 213 1.23 -6.75 -9.49
C TRP A 213 -0.10 -7.49 -9.65
N THR A 214 -0.23 -8.31 -10.69
CA THR A 214 -1.46 -9.02 -11.05
C THR A 214 -1.25 -10.53 -11.09
N ASP A 215 -2.35 -11.30 -11.19
CA ASP A 215 -2.29 -12.76 -11.35
C ASP A 215 -1.58 -13.17 -12.64
N ASN A 216 -1.71 -12.38 -13.72
CA ASN A 216 -0.95 -12.61 -14.96
C ASN A 216 0.55 -12.47 -14.74
N ASP A 217 0.98 -11.57 -13.88
CA ASP A 217 2.40 -11.40 -13.58
C ASP A 217 2.93 -12.59 -12.77
N ASN A 218 2.11 -13.21 -11.91
CA ASN A 218 2.46 -14.48 -11.27
C ASN A 218 2.71 -15.57 -12.31
N GLN A 219 1.80 -15.74 -13.28
CA GLN A 219 1.96 -16.75 -14.32
C GLN A 219 3.17 -16.47 -15.22
N GLY A 220 3.42 -15.20 -15.57
CA GLY A 220 4.59 -14.77 -16.31
C GLY A 220 5.89 -15.09 -15.58
N LEU A 221 5.93 -14.82 -14.28
CA LEU A 221 7.10 -15.14 -13.44
C LEU A 221 7.34 -16.65 -13.35
N TYR A 222 6.31 -17.47 -13.14
CA TYR A 222 6.43 -18.93 -13.11
C TYR A 222 6.94 -19.46 -14.45
N TRP A 223 6.38 -18.99 -15.56
CA TRP A 223 6.82 -19.35 -16.92
C TRP A 223 8.28 -18.97 -17.15
N TYR A 224 8.70 -17.78 -16.70
CA TYR A 224 10.10 -17.34 -16.80
C TYR A 224 11.05 -18.27 -16.03
N PHE A 225 10.74 -18.57 -14.77
CA PHE A 225 11.56 -19.47 -13.95
C PHE A 225 11.64 -20.89 -14.53
N GLU A 226 10.53 -21.42 -15.02
CA GLU A 226 10.49 -22.73 -15.65
C GLU A 226 11.31 -22.76 -16.94
N LYS A 227 11.11 -21.77 -17.80
CA LYS A 227 11.75 -21.74 -19.11
C LYS A 227 13.24 -21.46 -19.03
N VAL A 228 13.66 -20.45 -18.27
CA VAL A 228 15.05 -19.97 -18.21
C VAL A 228 15.89 -20.78 -17.23
N TYR A 229 15.36 -20.99 -16.02
CA TYR A 229 16.10 -21.61 -14.92
C TYR A 229 15.77 -23.08 -14.67
N LYS A 230 14.75 -23.61 -15.37
CA LYS A 230 14.21 -24.98 -15.15
C LYS A 230 13.74 -25.17 -13.69
N ILE A 231 13.35 -24.09 -13.03
CA ILE A 231 12.81 -24.07 -11.68
C ILE A 231 11.28 -24.14 -11.74
N THR A 232 10.72 -25.14 -11.07
CA THR A 232 9.27 -25.32 -10.87
C THR A 232 8.96 -25.26 -9.39
N GLY A 233 7.72 -24.94 -9.02
CA GLY A 233 7.29 -24.88 -7.61
C GLY A 233 6.83 -23.46 -7.21
N ASN A 234 5.63 -23.12 -7.66
CA ASN A 234 5.01 -21.79 -7.51
C ASN A 234 5.08 -21.25 -6.07
N GLY A 235 4.81 -22.08 -5.06
CA GLY A 235 4.84 -21.63 -3.66
C GLY A 235 6.22 -21.15 -3.16
N LYS A 236 7.32 -21.65 -3.75
CA LYS A 236 8.67 -21.18 -3.41
C LYS A 236 8.99 -19.87 -4.16
N ILE A 237 8.51 -19.76 -5.40
CA ILE A 237 8.64 -18.52 -6.20
C ILE A 237 7.87 -17.39 -5.51
N ASP A 238 6.61 -17.64 -5.10
CA ASP A 238 5.80 -16.66 -4.35
C ASP A 238 6.46 -16.25 -3.03
N GLY A 239 7.02 -17.23 -2.31
CA GLY A 239 7.72 -16.97 -1.04
C GLY A 239 8.96 -16.09 -1.24
N ALA A 240 9.78 -16.39 -2.23
CA ALA A 240 10.96 -15.61 -2.57
C ALA A 240 10.59 -14.20 -3.07
N LEU A 241 9.58 -14.08 -3.95
CA LEU A 241 9.06 -12.81 -4.43
C LEU A 241 8.56 -11.92 -3.27
N SER A 242 7.82 -12.51 -2.33
CA SER A 242 7.34 -11.77 -1.16
C SER A 242 8.47 -11.23 -0.30
N LEU A 243 9.48 -12.06 0.00
CA LEU A 243 10.66 -11.66 0.77
C LEU A 243 11.50 -10.61 0.04
N HIS A 244 11.71 -10.79 -1.26
CA HIS A 244 12.45 -9.84 -2.09
C HIS A 244 11.75 -8.49 -2.15
N SER A 245 10.43 -8.47 -2.41
CA SER A 245 9.63 -7.24 -2.47
C SER A 245 9.61 -6.50 -1.14
N GLU A 246 9.55 -7.22 -0.01
CA GLU A 246 9.61 -6.64 1.33
C GLU A 246 10.98 -5.97 1.60
N LYS A 247 12.08 -6.55 1.13
CA LYS A 247 13.42 -5.95 1.25
C LYS A 247 13.54 -4.64 0.47
N HIS A 248 12.91 -4.58 -0.70
CA HIS A 248 12.95 -3.43 -1.61
C HIS A 248 11.72 -2.52 -1.50
N LYS A 249 11.08 -2.53 -0.33
CA LYS A 249 9.89 -1.71 -0.11
C LYS A 249 10.17 -0.22 -0.18
N PHE A 250 9.16 0.52 -0.62
CA PHE A 250 9.19 1.97 -0.72
C PHE A 250 7.84 2.56 -0.31
N ASN A 251 7.83 3.87 -0.05
CA ASN A 251 6.62 4.62 0.27
C ASN A 251 6.65 5.96 -0.48
N ASP A 252 5.78 6.09 -1.46
CA ASP A 252 5.76 7.25 -2.36
C ASP A 252 5.54 8.57 -1.65
N VAL A 253 4.54 8.63 -0.77
CA VAL A 253 4.20 9.85 -0.05
C VAL A 253 5.33 10.26 0.88
N ARG A 254 5.92 9.29 1.59
CA ARG A 254 7.06 9.55 2.47
C ARG A 254 8.28 10.00 1.69
N ASN A 255 8.58 9.37 0.56
CA ASN A 255 9.70 9.75 -0.31
C ASN A 255 9.50 11.15 -0.86
N TYR A 256 8.29 11.47 -1.37
CA TYR A 256 7.93 12.79 -1.82
C TYR A 256 8.14 13.85 -0.73
N LEU A 257 7.51 13.67 0.43
CA LEU A 257 7.62 14.62 1.54
C LEU A 257 9.06 14.80 2.05
N SER A 258 9.85 13.72 2.03
CA SER A 258 11.24 13.76 2.49
C SER A 258 12.17 14.48 1.51
N SER A 259 11.81 14.55 0.24
CA SER A 259 12.57 15.26 -0.81
C SER A 259 12.36 16.77 -0.79
N LEU A 260 11.33 17.27 -0.10
CA LEU A 260 10.97 18.67 -0.09
C LEU A 260 11.88 19.52 0.81
N THR A 261 12.19 20.72 0.34
CA THR A 261 12.91 21.74 1.12
C THR A 261 12.10 23.05 1.11
N TRP A 262 11.75 23.55 2.30
CA TRP A 262 10.98 24.76 2.46
C TRP A 262 11.83 26.01 2.23
N ASP A 263 11.31 26.97 1.46
CA ASP A 263 11.95 28.25 1.14
C ASP A 263 11.85 29.31 2.25
N GLY A 264 11.15 29.01 3.35
CA GLY A 264 10.96 29.92 4.48
C GLY A 264 9.76 30.86 4.33
N ILE A 265 9.03 30.83 3.21
CA ILE A 265 7.86 31.66 2.99
C ILE A 265 6.60 30.91 3.42
N SER A 266 5.85 31.49 4.37
CA SER A 266 4.62 30.88 4.87
C SER A 266 3.49 30.99 3.85
N ARG A 267 2.88 29.86 3.49
CA ARG A 267 1.75 29.74 2.58
C ARG A 267 0.62 28.87 3.16
N LEU A 268 0.97 28.00 4.08
CA LEU A 268 0.06 26.98 4.61
C LEU A 268 -1.10 27.59 5.40
N ASP A 269 -0.82 28.59 6.24
CA ASP A 269 -1.84 29.25 7.08
C ASP A 269 -2.87 30.02 6.24
N SER A 270 -2.48 30.55 5.07
CA SER A 270 -3.35 31.32 4.18
C SER A 270 -3.93 30.51 3.02
N LEU A 271 -3.65 29.20 2.93
CA LEU A 271 -4.05 28.37 1.80
C LEU A 271 -5.54 28.50 1.46
N LEU A 272 -6.44 28.33 2.44
CA LEU A 272 -7.87 28.44 2.20
C LEU A 272 -8.34 29.88 1.97
N ILE A 273 -7.64 30.86 2.55
CA ILE A 273 -7.90 32.29 2.37
C ILE A 273 -7.58 32.69 0.93
N ASP A 274 -6.37 32.40 0.48
CA ASP A 274 -5.86 32.81 -0.82
C ASP A 274 -6.57 32.08 -1.99
N TYR A 275 -6.76 30.77 -1.87
CA TYR A 275 -7.24 29.95 -2.97
C TYR A 275 -8.76 29.74 -2.99
N LEU A 276 -9.41 29.71 -1.83
CA LEU A 276 -10.84 29.44 -1.74
C LEU A 276 -11.66 30.64 -1.18
N GLY A 277 -11.01 31.74 -0.80
CA GLY A 277 -11.70 32.92 -0.30
C GLY A 277 -12.38 32.70 1.06
N ALA A 278 -11.69 32.00 1.97
CA ALA A 278 -12.08 31.97 3.36
C ALA A 278 -11.76 33.29 4.06
N GLU A 279 -12.48 33.64 5.11
CA GLU A 279 -12.19 34.81 5.92
C GLU A 279 -10.89 34.63 6.71
N ASP A 280 -10.07 35.69 6.77
CA ASP A 280 -8.80 35.67 7.52
C ASP A 280 -9.04 35.75 9.02
N LYS A 281 -9.28 34.58 9.63
CA LYS A 281 -9.48 34.39 11.07
C LYS A 281 -8.36 33.52 11.67
N PRO A 282 -7.98 33.76 12.94
CA PRO A 282 -7.03 32.89 13.64
C PRO A 282 -7.43 31.41 13.63
N TYR A 283 -8.72 31.11 13.72
CA TYR A 283 -9.29 29.77 13.63
C TYR A 283 -9.00 29.14 12.25
N VAL A 284 -9.33 29.83 11.15
CA VAL A 284 -9.12 29.34 9.77
C VAL A 284 -7.65 29.02 9.51
N ARG A 285 -6.75 29.93 9.88
CA ARG A 285 -5.30 29.70 9.78
C ARG A 285 -4.85 28.47 10.56
N ALA A 286 -5.32 28.34 11.79
CA ALA A 286 -4.91 27.22 12.66
C ALA A 286 -5.43 25.87 12.17
N VAL A 287 -6.72 25.75 11.78
CA VAL A 287 -7.29 24.48 11.34
C VAL A 287 -6.72 24.04 9.99
N THR A 288 -6.45 25.00 9.08
CA THR A 288 -5.77 24.74 7.81
C THR A 288 -4.39 24.15 8.06
N ARG A 289 -3.54 24.86 8.83
CA ARG A 289 -2.20 24.38 9.18
C ARG A 289 -2.24 22.98 9.79
N LYS A 290 -3.09 22.77 10.81
CA LYS A 290 -3.17 21.50 11.52
C LYS A 290 -3.66 20.34 10.66
N ALA A 291 -4.63 20.56 9.76
CA ALA A 291 -5.16 19.52 8.89
C ALA A 291 -4.09 19.02 7.89
N PHE A 292 -3.37 19.93 7.24
CA PHE A 292 -2.31 19.56 6.30
C PHE A 292 -1.05 19.04 7.02
N THR A 293 -0.70 19.58 8.19
CA THR A 293 0.36 19.00 9.02
C THR A 293 0.00 17.59 9.49
N ALA A 294 -1.29 17.31 9.77
CA ALA A 294 -1.75 15.97 10.11
C ALA A 294 -1.64 14.98 8.93
N ALA A 295 -1.82 15.46 7.70
CA ALA A 295 -1.57 14.64 6.52
C ALA A 295 -0.10 14.22 6.41
N VAL A 296 0.83 15.13 6.70
CA VAL A 296 2.26 14.80 6.81
C VAL A 296 2.51 13.82 7.96
N ALA A 297 1.97 14.09 9.15
CA ALA A 297 2.15 13.23 10.31
C ALA A 297 1.66 11.80 10.06
N ARG A 298 0.48 11.63 9.43
CA ARG A 298 -0.06 10.31 9.06
C ARG A 298 0.78 9.57 8.02
N ALA A 299 1.42 10.27 7.09
CA ALA A 299 2.33 9.69 6.12
C ALA A 299 3.65 9.24 6.76
N MET A 300 4.21 10.07 7.67
CA MET A 300 5.49 9.82 8.32
C MET A 300 5.38 8.85 9.50
N GLU A 301 4.29 8.94 10.26
CA GLU A 301 3.96 8.14 11.45
C GLU A 301 2.59 7.48 11.29
N PRO A 302 2.47 6.43 10.45
CA PRO A 302 1.18 5.76 10.21
C PRO A 302 0.49 5.36 11.51
N GLY A 303 -0.81 5.65 11.60
CA GLY A 303 -1.60 5.39 12.80
C GLY A 303 -1.43 6.40 13.93
N CYS A 304 -0.70 7.51 13.76
CA CYS A 304 -0.69 8.60 14.72
C CYS A 304 -2.12 9.11 14.95
N LYS A 305 -2.39 9.65 16.16
CA LYS A 305 -3.74 10.09 16.51
C LYS A 305 -4.10 11.38 15.79
N TYR A 306 -5.08 11.29 14.90
CA TYR A 306 -5.76 12.42 14.29
C TYR A 306 -7.20 12.00 13.95
N ASP A 307 -8.17 12.47 14.71
CA ASP A 307 -9.59 12.10 14.63
C ASP A 307 -10.47 13.29 14.20
N THR A 308 -9.88 14.26 13.54
CA THR A 308 -10.53 15.49 13.09
C THR A 308 -10.65 15.52 11.57
N MET A 309 -11.67 16.20 11.06
CA MET A 309 -11.92 16.42 9.66
C MET A 309 -12.16 17.92 9.40
N LEU A 310 -11.34 18.52 8.55
CA LEU A 310 -11.55 19.88 8.04
C LEU A 310 -12.67 19.85 7.00
N ILE A 311 -13.68 20.71 7.15
CA ILE A 311 -14.87 20.73 6.29
C ILE A 311 -14.96 22.08 5.58
N LEU A 312 -14.95 22.03 4.25
CA LEU A 312 -15.04 23.20 3.39
C LEU A 312 -16.50 23.44 3.01
N THR A 313 -17.09 24.51 3.54
CA THR A 313 -18.50 24.88 3.34
C THR A 313 -18.59 26.07 2.39
N GLY A 314 -19.34 25.97 1.31
CA GLY A 314 -19.48 27.12 0.40
C GLY A 314 -19.99 26.75 -0.99
N PRO A 315 -20.16 27.72 -1.88
CA PRO A 315 -20.76 27.52 -3.19
C PRO A 315 -20.11 26.43 -4.03
N GLN A 316 -20.90 25.83 -4.92
CA GLN A 316 -20.41 24.88 -5.90
C GLN A 316 -19.50 25.57 -6.93
N GLY A 317 -18.50 24.86 -7.43
CA GLY A 317 -17.63 25.34 -8.51
C GLY A 317 -16.50 26.27 -8.08
N ILE A 318 -16.31 26.55 -6.78
CA ILE A 318 -15.21 27.40 -6.30
C ILE A 318 -13.86 26.69 -6.19
N GLY A 319 -13.81 25.37 -6.43
CA GLY A 319 -12.58 24.59 -6.45
C GLY A 319 -12.26 23.83 -5.17
N LYS A 320 -13.23 23.55 -4.27
CA LYS A 320 -13.01 22.79 -3.03
C LYS A 320 -12.37 21.42 -3.28
N SER A 321 -13.03 20.56 -4.04
CA SER A 321 -12.53 19.21 -4.37
C SER A 321 -11.28 19.27 -5.25
N THR A 322 -11.18 20.25 -6.16
CA THR A 322 -10.00 20.45 -7.01
C THR A 322 -8.76 20.80 -6.18
N LEU A 323 -8.91 21.62 -5.12
CA LEU A 323 -7.81 21.91 -4.18
C LEU A 323 -7.31 20.61 -3.53
N LEU A 324 -8.22 19.80 -2.99
CA LEU A 324 -7.88 18.55 -2.29
C LEU A 324 -7.25 17.54 -3.23
N ASP A 325 -7.81 17.36 -4.43
CA ASP A 325 -7.27 16.45 -5.44
C ASP A 325 -5.84 16.86 -5.84
N ARG A 326 -5.59 18.13 -6.22
CA ARG A 326 -4.25 18.60 -6.56
C ARG A 326 -3.28 18.49 -5.40
N MET A 327 -3.68 18.89 -4.19
CA MET A 327 -2.86 18.75 -2.99
C MET A 327 -2.48 17.30 -2.70
N SER A 328 -3.30 16.34 -3.11
CA SER A 328 -3.02 14.91 -2.93
C SER A 328 -1.92 14.35 -3.82
N LYS A 329 -1.52 15.06 -4.89
CA LYS A 329 -0.53 14.59 -5.90
C LYS A 329 -0.93 13.26 -6.57
N GLY A 330 -2.25 12.99 -6.68
CA GLY A 330 -2.79 11.76 -7.28
C GLY A 330 -3.07 10.63 -6.27
N TRP A 331 -2.80 10.82 -4.98
CA TRP A 331 -3.19 9.88 -3.92
C TRP A 331 -4.50 10.30 -3.26
N PHE A 332 -5.53 10.52 -4.08
CA PHE A 332 -6.84 11.04 -3.72
C PHE A 332 -7.94 9.98 -3.82
N ASN A 333 -8.95 10.10 -2.97
CA ASN A 333 -10.19 9.33 -3.10
C ASN A 333 -11.38 10.17 -2.61
N ASP A 334 -12.37 10.34 -3.49
CA ASP A 334 -13.68 10.97 -3.22
C ASP A 334 -14.85 9.97 -3.31
N GLY A 335 -14.54 8.69 -3.52
CA GLY A 335 -15.52 7.63 -3.77
C GLY A 335 -16.09 6.95 -2.52
N ILE A 336 -15.70 7.38 -1.31
CA ILE A 336 -16.16 6.73 -0.07
C ILE A 336 -17.64 7.07 0.18
N ARG A 337 -18.48 6.04 0.21
CA ARG A 337 -19.92 6.15 0.49
C ARG A 337 -20.38 5.35 1.71
N THR A 338 -19.53 4.45 2.20
CA THR A 338 -19.77 3.62 3.40
C THR A 338 -18.62 3.80 4.38
N PHE A 339 -18.94 3.79 5.68
CA PHE A 339 -17.99 3.99 6.78
C PHE A 339 -17.89 2.76 7.67
N GLU A 340 -18.36 1.62 7.20
CA GLU A 340 -18.37 0.36 7.94
C GLU A 340 -17.88 -0.79 7.05
N GLY A 341 -17.30 -1.80 7.69
CA GLY A 341 -16.90 -3.04 7.04
C GLY A 341 -15.58 -2.99 6.30
N LYS A 342 -15.28 -4.09 5.63
CA LYS A 342 -14.01 -4.33 4.92
C LYS A 342 -13.83 -3.38 3.72
N GLU A 343 -14.90 -3.14 2.98
CA GLU A 343 -14.90 -2.31 1.77
C GLU A 343 -14.42 -0.88 2.06
N ALA A 344 -14.91 -0.27 3.15
CA ALA A 344 -14.49 1.07 3.56
C ALA A 344 -12.98 1.14 3.83
N SER A 345 -12.39 0.09 4.43
CA SER A 345 -10.97 0.02 4.73
C SER A 345 -10.12 -0.26 3.48
N GLU A 346 -10.63 -1.05 2.54
CA GLU A 346 -9.94 -1.32 1.27
C GLU A 346 -9.82 -0.06 0.39
N LEU A 347 -10.85 0.81 0.40
CA LEU A 347 -10.84 2.09 -0.32
C LEU A 347 -9.82 3.10 0.20
N LEU A 348 -9.25 2.89 1.40
CA LEU A 348 -8.21 3.75 1.97
C LEU A 348 -6.79 3.34 1.56
N GLN A 349 -6.61 2.19 0.90
CA GLN A 349 -5.28 1.72 0.50
C GLN A 349 -4.71 2.57 -0.64
N GLY A 350 -3.50 3.09 -0.44
CA GLY A 350 -2.85 3.94 -1.43
C GLY A 350 -3.48 5.32 -1.57
N VAL A 351 -4.21 5.77 -0.56
CA VAL A 351 -4.86 7.08 -0.51
C VAL A 351 -4.25 7.91 0.62
N TRP A 352 -3.95 9.16 0.33
CA TRP A 352 -3.41 10.12 1.29
C TRP A 352 -4.47 11.13 1.76
N LEU A 353 -5.15 11.77 0.81
CA LEU A 353 -6.26 12.66 1.11
C LEU A 353 -7.58 12.03 0.67
N VAL A 354 -8.52 11.98 1.60
CA VAL A 354 -9.87 11.43 1.37
C VAL A 354 -10.87 12.57 1.45
N GLU A 355 -11.70 12.73 0.42
CA GLU A 355 -12.82 13.65 0.45
C GLU A 355 -14.12 12.90 0.77
N ILE A 356 -14.84 13.41 1.76
CA ILE A 356 -16.22 13.02 2.05
C ILE A 356 -17.09 14.18 1.56
N GLY A 357 -17.60 14.02 0.33
CA GLY A 357 -18.45 15.02 -0.31
C GLY A 357 -19.90 14.95 0.15
N GLU A 358 -20.67 16.02 -0.14
CA GLU A 358 -22.13 16.09 0.08
C GLU A 358 -22.57 15.73 1.51
N LEU A 359 -21.86 16.29 2.52
CA LEU A 359 -22.14 16.01 3.94
C LEU A 359 -23.59 16.32 4.34
N ASP A 360 -24.26 17.22 3.65
CA ASP A 360 -25.67 17.57 3.83
C ASP A 360 -26.63 16.42 3.47
N ALA A 361 -26.22 15.49 2.60
CA ALA A 361 -27.00 14.29 2.25
C ALA A 361 -26.98 13.21 3.35
N PHE A 362 -26.04 13.27 4.29
CA PHE A 362 -25.91 12.26 5.35
C PHE A 362 -26.98 12.41 6.42
N ARG A 363 -27.46 11.26 6.92
CA ARG A 363 -28.38 11.22 8.07
C ARG A 363 -27.59 11.33 9.37
N ARG A 364 -28.27 11.64 10.47
CA ARG A 364 -27.67 11.67 11.84
C ARG A 364 -26.94 10.37 12.20
N THR A 365 -27.45 9.22 11.73
CA THR A 365 -26.80 7.91 11.94
C THR A 365 -25.47 7.80 11.21
N ASP A 366 -25.37 8.43 10.03
CA ASP A 366 -24.15 8.42 9.24
C ASP A 366 -23.08 9.32 9.86
N GLU A 367 -23.48 10.45 10.43
CA GLU A 367 -22.59 11.34 11.19
C GLU A 367 -21.94 10.62 12.39
N ALA A 368 -22.68 9.81 13.14
CA ALA A 368 -22.12 9.01 14.22
C ALA A 368 -21.12 7.97 13.71
N ARG A 369 -21.40 7.34 12.55
CA ARG A 369 -20.49 6.38 11.90
C ARG A 369 -19.22 7.05 11.39
N ILE A 370 -19.34 8.23 10.77
CA ILE A 370 -18.19 9.03 10.35
C ILE A 370 -17.31 9.36 11.56
N LYS A 371 -17.89 9.84 12.68
CA LYS A 371 -17.16 10.12 13.92
C LYS A 371 -16.40 8.90 14.46
N GLN A 372 -17.02 7.72 14.40
CA GLN A 372 -16.39 6.47 14.78
C GLN A 372 -15.26 6.11 13.82
N PHE A 373 -15.52 6.20 12.51
CA PHE A 373 -14.56 5.87 11.46
C PHE A 373 -13.33 6.78 11.52
N LEU A 374 -13.50 8.10 11.72
CA LEU A 374 -12.40 9.05 11.89
C LEU A 374 -11.49 8.72 13.07
N SER A 375 -12.05 8.13 14.12
CA SER A 375 -11.32 7.82 15.36
C SER A 375 -10.41 6.60 15.26
N LEU A 376 -10.52 5.79 14.18
CA LEU A 376 -9.69 4.61 13.98
C LEU A 376 -8.26 5.02 13.63
N ARG A 377 -7.31 4.35 14.25
CA ARG A 377 -5.86 4.53 14.01
C ARG A 377 -5.30 3.49 13.05
N SER A 378 -5.96 2.35 12.97
CA SER A 378 -5.62 1.25 12.05
C SER A 378 -6.90 0.58 11.56
N ASP A 379 -6.84 0.04 10.38
CA ASP A 379 -7.88 -0.77 9.76
C ASP A 379 -7.48 -2.23 9.84
N ARG A 380 -8.40 -3.08 10.30
CA ARG A 380 -8.14 -4.51 10.49
C ARG A 380 -8.98 -5.33 9.53
N PHE A 381 -8.33 -5.87 8.51
CA PHE A 381 -9.00 -6.72 7.54
C PHE A 381 -8.05 -7.73 6.91
N ARG A 382 -8.63 -8.69 6.19
CA ARG A 382 -7.89 -9.65 5.38
C ARG A 382 -8.01 -9.24 3.93
N ALA A 383 -6.88 -8.92 3.28
CA ALA A 383 -6.84 -8.64 1.86
C ALA A 383 -7.44 -9.80 1.05
N ALA A 384 -7.98 -9.50 -0.12
CA ALA A 384 -8.47 -10.53 -1.04
C ALA A 384 -7.35 -11.55 -1.27
N TYR A 385 -7.66 -12.84 -1.12
CA TYR A 385 -6.71 -13.98 -1.21
C TYR A 385 -5.60 -14.02 -0.14
N GLY A 386 -5.55 -13.08 0.79
CA GLY A 386 -4.62 -13.11 1.93
C GLY A 386 -4.96 -14.22 2.92
N ARG A 387 -3.93 -14.93 3.45
CA ARG A 387 -4.13 -15.98 4.47
C ARG A 387 -4.33 -15.42 5.87
N HIS A 388 -3.79 -14.23 6.14
CA HIS A 388 -3.77 -13.62 7.46
C HIS A 388 -4.51 -12.28 7.48
N VAL A 389 -5.14 -11.98 8.61
CA VAL A 389 -5.65 -10.63 8.92
C VAL A 389 -4.44 -9.74 9.20
N LYS A 390 -4.44 -8.54 8.64
CA LYS A 390 -3.42 -7.51 8.90
C LYS A 390 -4.04 -6.31 9.58
N ASP A 391 -3.33 -5.72 10.53
CA ASP A 391 -3.60 -4.40 11.07
C ASP A 391 -2.80 -3.40 10.22
N ILE A 392 -3.51 -2.55 9.47
CA ILE A 392 -2.90 -1.56 8.58
C ILE A 392 -3.05 -0.20 9.22
N PRO A 393 -1.96 0.41 9.73
CA PRO A 393 -2.02 1.76 10.28
C PRO A 393 -2.46 2.77 9.23
N ARG A 394 -3.37 3.68 9.61
CA ARG A 394 -3.88 4.70 8.67
C ARG A 394 -2.83 5.72 8.31
N CYS A 395 -2.65 5.92 7.01
CA CYS A 395 -1.77 6.92 6.41
C CYS A 395 -2.55 8.13 5.87
N CYS A 396 -3.88 8.03 5.78
CA CYS A 396 -4.74 9.07 5.20
C CYS A 396 -5.31 10.03 6.23
N VAL A 397 -5.73 11.20 5.74
CA VAL A 397 -6.56 12.18 6.45
C VAL A 397 -7.83 12.44 5.68
N PHE A 398 -8.88 12.85 6.41
CA PHE A 398 -10.21 13.08 5.86
C PHE A 398 -10.50 14.58 5.79
N PHE A 399 -11.08 14.98 4.67
CA PHE A 399 -11.63 16.30 4.43
C PHE A 399 -13.11 16.18 4.09
N GLY A 400 -13.90 17.13 4.50
CA GLY A 400 -15.31 17.20 4.14
C GLY A 400 -15.58 18.33 3.16
N THR A 401 -16.57 18.16 2.28
CA THR A 401 -17.08 19.26 1.45
C THR A 401 -18.60 19.27 1.48
N THR A 402 -19.18 20.46 1.55
CA THR A 402 -20.62 20.67 1.46
C THR A 402 -20.92 22.03 0.82
N ASN A 403 -22.11 22.13 0.23
CA ASN A 403 -22.61 23.39 -0.32
C ASN A 403 -23.60 24.09 0.64
N THR A 404 -24.02 23.36 1.68
CA THR A 404 -25.01 23.83 2.66
C THR A 404 -24.31 24.33 3.92
N PRO A 405 -24.57 25.56 4.40
CA PRO A 405 -23.93 26.11 5.58
C PRO A 405 -24.28 25.34 6.86
N VAL A 406 -25.44 24.71 6.92
CA VAL A 406 -25.95 23.98 8.09
C VAL A 406 -26.00 22.50 7.77
N PHE A 407 -25.11 21.71 8.37
CA PHE A 407 -24.98 20.29 8.07
C PHE A 407 -24.71 19.40 9.30
N LEU A 408 -24.37 19.99 10.46
CA LEU A 408 -24.17 19.23 11.70
C LEU A 408 -25.49 18.98 12.41
N ARG A 409 -25.87 17.73 12.55
CA ARG A 409 -27.17 17.31 13.13
C ARG A 409 -27.07 16.76 14.55
N ASP A 410 -25.90 16.24 14.93
CA ASP A 410 -25.68 15.72 16.28
C ASP A 410 -25.17 16.83 17.22
N LYS A 411 -25.70 16.84 18.45
CA LYS A 411 -25.27 17.79 19.49
C LYS A 411 -23.97 17.38 20.19
N THR A 412 -23.49 16.16 19.94
CA THR A 412 -22.35 15.59 20.65
C THR A 412 -21.22 15.19 19.72
N GLY A 413 -19.98 15.39 20.15
CA GLY A 413 -18.81 14.93 19.42
C GLY A 413 -18.43 15.75 18.18
N ASN A 414 -19.03 16.94 17.97
CA ASN A 414 -18.73 17.84 16.84
C ASN A 414 -17.31 18.38 16.87
N ARG A 415 -16.59 18.27 18.00
CA ARG A 415 -15.16 18.63 18.11
C ARG A 415 -14.27 17.99 17.03
N ARG A 416 -14.75 16.92 16.35
CA ARG A 416 -14.04 16.27 15.25
C ARG A 416 -14.20 16.99 13.92
N PHE A 417 -15.15 17.90 13.83
CA PHE A 417 -15.45 18.64 12.62
C PHE A 417 -14.95 20.08 12.74
N TRP A 418 -14.14 20.49 11.80
CA TRP A 418 -13.63 21.87 11.71
C TRP A 418 -14.22 22.54 10.47
N PRO A 419 -15.41 23.12 10.56
CA PRO A 419 -16.02 23.84 9.46
C PRO A 419 -15.25 25.11 9.13
N VAL A 420 -15.09 25.37 7.83
CA VAL A 420 -14.52 26.61 7.30
C VAL A 420 -15.37 27.06 6.11
N ASP A 421 -15.94 28.25 6.23
CA ASP A 421 -16.68 28.88 5.15
C ASP A 421 -15.71 29.41 4.09
N VAL A 422 -15.93 29.01 2.83
CA VAL A 422 -15.14 29.41 1.68
C VAL A 422 -16.01 30.12 0.63
N GLY A 423 -15.39 30.98 -0.16
CA GLY A 423 -16.12 31.86 -1.09
C GLY A 423 -16.82 33.03 -0.41
N VAL A 424 -16.44 33.38 0.82
CA VAL A 424 -16.99 34.51 1.59
C VAL A 424 -16.28 35.81 1.28
N VAL A 425 -15.00 35.75 0.94
CA VAL A 425 -14.20 36.92 0.51
C VAL A 425 -13.59 36.68 -0.88
N PRO A 426 -13.23 37.76 -1.60
CA PRO A 426 -12.52 37.62 -2.87
C PRO A 426 -11.20 36.86 -2.68
N ARG A 427 -10.99 35.78 -3.45
CA ARG A 427 -9.73 35.04 -3.49
C ARG A 427 -8.65 35.80 -4.24
N THR A 428 -7.40 35.67 -3.81
CA THR A 428 -6.23 36.30 -4.43
C THR A 428 -5.56 35.43 -5.47
N LYS A 429 -5.75 34.06 -5.36
CA LYS A 429 -5.19 33.03 -6.24
C LYS A 429 -6.26 32.06 -6.70
N THR A 430 -5.95 31.26 -7.71
CA THR A 430 -6.87 30.24 -8.21
C THR A 430 -6.22 28.84 -8.18
N VAL A 431 -7.00 27.84 -7.78
CA VAL A 431 -6.53 26.45 -7.72
C VAL A 431 -6.13 25.89 -9.09
N TRP A 432 -6.63 26.48 -10.17
CA TRP A 432 -6.41 25.99 -11.53
C TRP A 432 -5.11 26.50 -12.18
N ARG A 433 -4.58 27.62 -11.74
CA ARG A 433 -3.43 28.26 -12.35
C ARG A 433 -2.23 28.37 -11.40
N ASP A 434 -2.49 28.74 -10.14
CA ASP A 434 -1.43 29.22 -9.26
C ASP A 434 -0.97 28.15 -8.26
N LEU A 435 -1.79 27.10 -8.01
CA LEU A 435 -1.52 26.11 -6.96
C LEU A 435 -0.31 25.21 -7.26
N ASP A 436 -0.16 24.78 -8.51
CA ASP A 436 0.89 23.80 -8.88
C ASP A 436 2.29 24.36 -8.64
N ASP A 437 2.47 25.69 -8.80
CA ASP A 437 3.75 26.37 -8.57
C ASP A 437 4.11 26.48 -7.07
N GLU A 438 3.13 26.47 -6.18
CA GLU A 438 3.32 26.62 -4.74
C GLU A 438 3.13 25.31 -3.94
N LEU A 439 2.55 24.30 -4.56
CA LEU A 439 2.11 23.07 -3.90
C LEU A 439 3.24 22.39 -3.13
N ASP A 440 4.40 22.24 -3.73
CA ASP A 440 5.56 21.61 -3.09
C ASP A 440 6.08 22.44 -1.91
N GLN A 441 5.99 23.77 -1.97
CA GLN A 441 6.37 24.66 -0.87
C GLN A 441 5.36 24.65 0.28
N ILE A 442 4.06 24.51 -0.04
CA ILE A 442 3.01 24.33 0.99
C ILE A 442 3.25 23.04 1.76
N TRP A 443 3.55 21.94 1.06
CA TRP A 443 3.88 20.67 1.71
C TRP A 443 5.23 20.73 2.44
N ALA A 444 6.23 21.41 1.92
CA ALA A 444 7.50 21.63 2.60
C ALA A 444 7.33 22.38 3.92
N GLU A 445 6.46 23.41 3.95
CA GLU A 445 6.08 24.10 5.19
C GLU A 445 5.38 23.15 6.15
N ALA A 446 4.42 22.34 5.69
CA ALA A 446 3.73 21.35 6.52
C ALA A 446 4.69 20.31 7.12
N VAL A 447 5.70 19.85 6.36
CA VAL A 447 6.78 18.97 6.85
C VAL A 447 7.58 19.67 7.96
N MET A 448 7.92 20.94 7.77
CA MET A 448 8.65 21.69 8.80
C MET A 448 7.80 21.85 10.08
N ARG A 449 6.49 22.16 9.96
CA ARG A 449 5.56 22.24 11.10
C ARG A 449 5.49 20.92 11.86
N TRP A 450 5.38 19.79 11.15
CA TRP A 450 5.44 18.46 11.77
C TRP A 450 6.76 18.21 12.49
N ARG A 451 7.91 18.50 11.88
CA ARG A 451 9.24 18.34 12.50
C ARG A 451 9.41 19.21 13.76
N LEU A 452 8.79 20.37 13.81
CA LEU A 452 8.75 21.25 14.98
C LEU A 452 7.77 20.80 16.06
N GLY A 453 7.03 19.70 15.86
CA GLY A 453 6.10 19.13 16.84
C GLY A 453 4.77 19.89 16.92
N GLU A 454 4.28 20.44 15.81
CA GLU A 454 2.95 21.08 15.76
C GLU A 454 1.88 20.15 16.32
N LYS A 455 1.12 20.64 17.30
CA LYS A 455 0.00 19.89 17.89
C LYS A 455 -1.13 19.76 16.87
N LEU A 456 -1.59 18.54 16.62
CA LEU A 456 -2.64 18.22 15.64
C LEU A 456 -4.06 18.42 16.18
N TYR A 457 -4.22 19.13 17.27
CA TYR A 457 -5.51 19.44 17.91
C TYR A 457 -5.52 20.90 18.39
N LEU A 458 -6.72 21.43 18.61
CA LEU A 458 -6.91 22.79 19.10
C LEU A 458 -6.83 22.81 20.62
N THR A 459 -6.42 23.94 21.17
CA THR A 459 -6.35 24.20 22.63
C THR A 459 -6.68 25.66 22.94
N GLY A 460 -7.20 25.89 24.15
CA GLY A 460 -7.48 27.24 24.65
C GLY A 460 -8.48 28.01 23.78
N GLU A 461 -8.17 29.26 23.46
CA GLU A 461 -9.03 30.16 22.69
C GLU A 461 -9.44 29.58 21.33
N LEU A 462 -8.54 28.85 20.65
CA LEU A 462 -8.85 28.22 19.35
C LEU A 462 -9.90 27.12 19.50
N GLU A 463 -9.98 26.43 20.63
CA GLU A 463 -11.02 25.43 20.89
C GLU A 463 -12.38 26.11 21.10
N GLU A 464 -12.41 27.27 21.72
CA GLU A 464 -13.64 28.07 21.91
C GLU A 464 -14.13 28.62 20.56
N LEU A 465 -13.24 29.15 19.75
CA LEU A 465 -13.58 29.57 18.38
C LEU A 465 -14.12 28.41 17.53
N ALA A 466 -13.51 27.24 17.62
CA ALA A 466 -14.02 26.05 16.93
C ALA A 466 -15.42 25.64 17.38
N ARG A 467 -15.73 25.76 18.67
CA ARG A 467 -17.09 25.49 19.19
C ARG A 467 -18.11 26.46 18.64
N ALA A 468 -17.76 27.74 18.54
CA ALA A 468 -18.62 28.75 17.95
C ALA A 468 -18.92 28.43 16.47
N GLU A 469 -17.89 28.18 15.66
CA GLU A 469 -18.06 27.78 14.25
C GLU A 469 -18.88 26.48 14.11
N GLN A 470 -18.69 25.50 14.97
CA GLN A 470 -19.49 24.27 14.98
C GLN A 470 -20.96 24.52 15.32
N GLU A 471 -21.26 25.46 16.22
CA GLU A 471 -22.63 25.82 16.57
C GLU A 471 -23.32 26.57 15.41
N ASP A 472 -22.62 27.47 14.71
CA ASP A 472 -23.14 28.19 13.56
C ASP A 472 -23.50 27.24 12.40
N HIS A 473 -22.80 26.12 12.27
CA HIS A 473 -23.06 25.10 11.25
C HIS A 473 -24.01 24.00 11.70
N ARG A 474 -24.58 24.13 12.93
CA ARG A 474 -25.49 23.15 13.49
C ARG A 474 -26.92 23.37 13.02
N GLU A 475 -27.58 22.28 12.58
CA GLU A 475 -28.99 22.29 12.28
C GLU A 475 -29.80 22.50 13.60
N VAL A 476 -30.43 23.65 13.69
CA VAL A 476 -31.34 23.95 14.80
C VAL A 476 -32.69 23.32 14.46
N SER A 477 -33.10 22.33 15.24
CA SER A 477 -34.44 21.72 15.10
C SER A 477 -35.50 22.79 15.40
N SER A 478 -36.51 22.92 14.51
CA SER A 478 -37.67 23.76 14.77
C SER A 478 -38.36 23.43 16.09
N LYS A 479 -38.22 22.20 16.57
CA LYS A 479 -38.70 21.75 17.88
C LYS A 479 -37.93 22.38 19.03
N GLU A 480 -36.65 22.76 18.85
CA GLU A 480 -35.82 23.33 19.90
C GLU A 480 -36.35 24.70 20.33
N GLY A 481 -36.72 25.57 19.38
CA GLY A 481 -37.39 26.83 19.65
C GLY A 481 -38.72 26.64 20.39
N ILE A 482 -39.54 25.70 19.94
CA ILE A 482 -40.84 25.39 20.56
C ILE A 482 -40.64 24.90 22.00
N VAL A 483 -39.64 24.03 22.24
CA VAL A 483 -39.35 23.53 23.60
C VAL A 483 -38.83 24.65 24.50
N LEU A 484 -37.95 25.53 23.97
CA LEU A 484 -37.44 26.68 24.69
C LEU A 484 -38.58 27.62 25.14
N ASP A 485 -39.43 28.02 24.19
CA ASP A 485 -40.59 28.87 24.51
C ASP A 485 -41.52 28.20 25.52
N PHE A 486 -41.72 26.89 25.42
CA PHE A 486 -42.55 26.14 26.33
C PHE A 486 -41.99 26.11 27.76
N VAL A 487 -40.70 25.90 27.96
CA VAL A 487 -40.09 25.81 29.29
C VAL A 487 -39.92 27.16 29.96
N GLU A 488 -39.81 28.25 29.20
CA GLU A 488 -39.72 29.62 29.72
C GLU A 488 -41.11 30.25 29.99
N LYS A 489 -42.16 29.66 29.42
CA LYS A 489 -43.53 30.17 29.64
C LYS A 489 -43.93 30.03 31.10
N LEU A 490 -44.40 31.14 31.69
CA LEU A 490 -44.91 31.16 33.05
C LEU A 490 -46.17 30.30 33.18
N VAL A 491 -46.33 29.59 34.27
CA VAL A 491 -47.48 28.71 34.57
C VAL A 491 -48.09 29.03 35.92
N PRO A 492 -49.38 28.75 36.15
CA PRO A 492 -50.00 28.87 37.48
C PRO A 492 -49.29 28.01 38.51
N GLU A 493 -49.24 28.50 39.78
CA GLU A 493 -48.57 27.80 40.89
C GLU A 493 -49.10 26.37 41.09
N ASP A 494 -50.39 26.15 40.83
CA ASP A 494 -51.06 24.85 40.96
C ASP A 494 -51.01 24.01 39.67
N TRP A 495 -50.10 24.33 38.69
CA TRP A 495 -49.95 23.67 37.36
C TRP A 495 -49.98 22.16 37.44
N GLN A 496 -49.33 21.57 38.42
CA GLN A 496 -49.22 20.12 38.57
C GLN A 496 -50.57 19.43 38.88
N LYS A 497 -51.58 20.18 39.32
CA LYS A 497 -52.93 19.67 39.59
C LYS A 497 -53.87 19.72 38.38
N TRP A 498 -53.45 20.41 37.29
CA TRP A 498 -54.30 20.63 36.14
C TRP A 498 -54.28 19.42 35.19
N SER A 499 -55.48 19.12 34.57
CA SER A 499 -55.59 18.13 33.50
C SER A 499 -54.92 18.61 32.24
N LEU A 500 -54.59 17.69 31.30
CA LEU A 500 -53.95 18.00 30.02
C LEU A 500 -54.78 19.01 29.22
N ASP A 501 -56.08 18.84 29.15
CA ASP A 501 -56.96 19.73 28.38
C ASP A 501 -56.96 21.15 28.92
N LYS A 502 -57.02 21.30 30.24
CA LYS A 502 -56.96 22.62 30.90
C LYS A 502 -55.60 23.29 30.69
N ARG A 503 -54.51 22.54 30.72
CA ARG A 503 -53.14 23.04 30.46
C ARG A 503 -53.04 23.52 28.99
N ARG A 504 -53.56 22.78 28.04
CA ARG A 504 -53.57 23.17 26.60
C ARG A 504 -54.38 24.43 26.34
N LEU A 505 -55.55 24.55 26.94
CA LEU A 505 -56.38 25.76 26.82
C LEU A 505 -55.68 26.99 27.38
N PHE A 506 -54.98 26.87 28.48
CA PHE A 506 -54.17 27.96 29.07
C PHE A 506 -52.99 28.32 28.14
N LEU A 507 -52.26 27.34 27.66
CA LEU A 507 -51.11 27.58 26.77
C LEU A 507 -51.52 28.26 25.44
N ASN A 508 -52.73 27.98 24.98
CA ASN A 508 -53.35 28.61 23.80
C ASN A 508 -54.02 29.95 24.09
N GLY A 509 -53.96 30.45 25.33
CA GLY A 509 -54.56 31.74 25.73
C GLY A 509 -56.09 31.73 25.85
N THR A 510 -56.76 30.57 25.90
CA THR A 510 -58.23 30.45 25.99
C THR A 510 -58.73 30.47 27.42
N VAL A 511 -57.90 30.19 28.39
CA VAL A 511 -58.25 30.17 29.82
C VAL A 511 -57.25 31.05 30.58
N GLU A 512 -57.77 31.99 31.37
CA GLU A 512 -56.93 32.79 32.26
C GLU A 512 -56.42 31.95 33.44
N GLY A 513 -55.15 32.15 33.77
CA GLY A 513 -54.53 31.51 34.95
C GLY A 513 -54.95 32.16 36.24
N SER A 514 -54.62 31.52 37.38
CA SER A 514 -54.67 32.15 38.70
C SER A 514 -53.76 33.38 38.72
N ALA A 515 -54.03 34.33 39.65
CA ALA A 515 -53.29 35.60 39.74
C ALA A 515 -51.76 35.45 39.91
N ASN A 516 -51.27 34.27 40.35
CA ASN A 516 -49.85 33.99 40.56
C ASN A 516 -49.31 33.08 39.49
N LEU A 517 -48.52 33.64 38.56
CA LEU A 517 -47.75 32.90 37.55
C LEU A 517 -46.32 32.73 38.03
N VAL A 518 -45.79 31.52 37.90
CA VAL A 518 -44.44 31.14 38.33
C VAL A 518 -43.65 30.52 37.17
N LYS A 519 -42.34 30.54 37.23
CA LYS A 519 -41.49 29.77 36.29
C LYS A 519 -41.64 28.29 36.60
N ARG A 520 -41.60 27.46 35.54
CA ARG A 520 -41.59 25.99 35.70
C ARG A 520 -40.36 25.56 36.51
N ASP A 521 -40.55 24.76 37.55
CA ASP A 521 -39.49 24.17 38.37
C ASP A 521 -38.98 22.83 37.80
N ARG A 522 -39.82 22.15 37.04
CA ARG A 522 -39.55 20.84 36.43
C ARG A 522 -40.25 20.67 35.09
N VAL A 523 -39.69 19.77 34.24
CA VAL A 523 -40.29 19.40 32.97
C VAL A 523 -39.91 17.96 32.61
N CYS A 524 -40.81 17.24 31.93
CA CYS A 524 -40.48 15.93 31.33
C CYS A 524 -40.85 15.91 29.85
N ALA A 525 -40.23 14.99 29.10
CA ALA A 525 -40.45 14.88 27.67
C ALA A 525 -41.90 14.60 27.26
N LEU A 526 -42.66 13.87 28.09
CA LEU A 526 -44.07 13.62 27.84
C LEU A 526 -44.95 14.88 28.01
N GLU A 527 -44.64 15.78 28.97
CA GLU A 527 -45.31 17.09 29.06
C GLU A 527 -45.04 17.93 27.80
N VAL A 528 -43.79 18.02 27.36
CA VAL A 528 -43.44 18.76 26.16
C VAL A 528 -44.17 18.20 24.94
N TRP A 529 -44.18 16.88 24.77
CA TRP A 529 -44.90 16.22 23.68
C TRP A 529 -46.40 16.55 23.68
N CYS A 530 -47.02 16.42 24.85
CA CYS A 530 -48.45 16.61 24.93
C CYS A 530 -48.88 18.09 24.95
N GLU A 531 -48.11 18.96 25.58
CA GLU A 531 -48.50 20.34 25.83
C GLU A 531 -47.98 21.30 24.76
N ALA A 532 -46.70 21.12 24.29
CA ALA A 532 -46.11 21.98 23.31
C ALA A 532 -46.39 21.50 21.85
N PHE A 533 -46.30 20.18 21.61
CA PHE A 533 -46.52 19.61 20.27
C PHE A 533 -47.95 19.08 20.04
N GLY A 534 -48.83 19.14 21.04
CA GLY A 534 -50.23 18.72 20.88
C GLY A 534 -50.40 17.20 20.75
N GLY A 535 -49.37 16.40 20.97
CA GLY A 535 -49.38 14.93 20.84
C GLY A 535 -50.24 14.23 21.89
N GLN A 536 -50.74 13.03 21.60
CA GLN A 536 -51.46 12.23 22.60
C GLN A 536 -50.48 11.36 23.38
N PRO A 537 -50.67 11.11 24.68
CA PRO A 537 -49.79 10.27 25.48
C PRO A 537 -49.57 8.87 24.90
N LYS A 538 -50.59 8.28 24.26
CA LYS A 538 -50.56 6.95 23.65
C LYS A 538 -49.63 6.88 22.40
N ASP A 539 -49.42 8.02 21.74
CA ASP A 539 -48.64 8.13 20.52
C ASP A 539 -47.19 8.53 20.79
N PHE A 540 -46.83 8.73 22.04
CA PHE A 540 -45.48 9.10 22.45
C PHE A 540 -44.51 7.93 22.33
N LYS A 541 -43.64 7.99 21.32
CA LYS A 541 -42.67 6.95 20.99
C LYS A 541 -41.29 7.27 21.54
N TYR A 542 -40.42 6.27 21.55
CA TYR A 542 -39.06 6.39 22.03
C TYR A 542 -38.24 7.46 21.28
N ALA A 543 -38.47 7.61 19.99
CA ALA A 543 -37.75 8.59 19.15
C ALA A 543 -38.05 10.03 19.58
N GLU A 544 -39.33 10.37 19.78
CA GLU A 544 -39.78 11.68 20.27
C GLU A 544 -39.27 11.96 21.71
N ALA A 545 -39.33 10.93 22.57
CA ALA A 545 -38.80 11.02 23.89
C ALA A 545 -37.30 11.33 23.91
N THR A 546 -36.54 10.66 23.05
CA THR A 546 -35.09 10.86 22.94
C THR A 546 -34.77 12.27 22.47
N GLU A 547 -35.40 12.71 21.37
CA GLU A 547 -35.18 14.04 20.80
C GLU A 547 -35.49 15.16 21.80
N ILE A 548 -36.67 15.10 22.44
CA ILE A 548 -37.07 16.10 23.47
C ILE A 548 -36.11 16.08 24.67
N ASN A 549 -35.71 14.91 25.14
CA ASN A 549 -34.76 14.81 26.25
C ASN A 549 -33.39 15.35 25.90
N ASP A 550 -32.94 15.18 24.62
CA ASP A 550 -31.67 15.73 24.15
C ASP A 550 -31.73 17.25 24.09
N ILE A 551 -32.86 17.82 23.64
CA ILE A 551 -33.09 19.26 23.65
C ILE A 551 -33.04 19.78 25.09
N LEU A 552 -33.82 19.20 26.02
CA LEU A 552 -33.87 19.63 27.43
C LEU A 552 -32.52 19.51 28.15
N ARG A 553 -31.69 18.50 27.79
CA ARG A 553 -30.35 18.30 28.36
C ARG A 553 -29.38 19.39 27.93
N SER A 554 -29.53 19.93 26.71
CA SER A 554 -28.68 20.98 26.17
C SER A 554 -29.07 22.39 26.64
N MET A 555 -30.23 22.56 27.27
CA MET A 555 -30.72 23.89 27.65
C MET A 555 -29.99 24.40 28.90
N PRO A 556 -29.49 25.66 28.88
CA PRO A 556 -28.92 26.28 30.06
C PRO A 556 -29.96 26.38 31.19
N GLY A 557 -29.53 26.14 32.43
CA GLY A 557 -30.39 26.24 33.61
C GLY A 557 -31.33 25.04 33.84
N TRP A 558 -31.20 23.97 33.04
CA TRP A 558 -31.94 22.72 33.26
C TRP A 558 -31.00 21.55 33.54
N GLU A 559 -31.29 20.78 34.57
CA GLU A 559 -30.49 19.64 34.99
C GLU A 559 -31.34 18.37 35.05
N LYS A 560 -30.83 17.29 34.48
CA LYS A 560 -31.51 15.98 34.53
C LYS A 560 -31.57 15.47 35.95
N SER A 561 -32.78 15.17 36.44
CA SER A 561 -32.97 14.56 37.75
C SER A 561 -32.40 13.13 37.80
N SER A 562 -31.66 12.82 38.86
CA SER A 562 -31.18 11.45 39.14
C SER A 562 -32.32 10.48 39.42
N ASN A 563 -33.41 10.97 40.01
CA ASN A 563 -34.59 10.20 40.40
C ASN A 563 -35.80 10.54 39.52
N GLY A 564 -36.74 9.61 39.43
CA GLY A 564 -38.03 9.93 38.83
C GLY A 564 -38.77 10.99 39.65
N LEU A 565 -39.52 11.84 38.94
CA LEU A 565 -40.32 12.91 39.51
C LEU A 565 -41.79 12.71 39.16
N ARG A 566 -42.70 13.24 39.95
CA ARG A 566 -44.14 13.18 39.66
C ARG A 566 -44.55 14.42 38.86
N PHE A 567 -45.21 14.17 37.72
CA PHE A 567 -45.66 15.21 36.79
C PHE A 567 -47.17 15.11 36.58
N GLY A 568 -47.97 15.72 37.42
CA GLY A 568 -49.42 15.80 37.29
C GLY A 568 -50.06 14.60 36.58
N TYR A 569 -50.71 14.83 35.46
CA TYR A 569 -51.36 13.80 34.62
C TYR A 569 -50.38 12.81 33.96
N CYS A 570 -49.09 13.17 33.82
CA CYS A 570 -48.08 12.30 33.26
C CYS A 570 -47.59 11.21 34.21
N GLY A 571 -47.95 11.29 35.49
CA GLY A 571 -47.54 10.34 36.51
C GLY A 571 -46.04 10.46 36.87
N TYR A 572 -45.40 9.32 37.11
CA TYR A 572 -43.99 9.27 37.50
C TYR A 572 -43.09 9.15 36.28
N GLN A 573 -42.27 10.16 36.01
CA GLN A 573 -41.41 10.26 34.85
C GLN A 573 -39.98 10.65 35.23
N ARG A 574 -39.00 10.30 34.35
CA ARG A 574 -37.69 10.94 34.37
C ARG A 574 -37.82 12.33 33.77
N GLY A 575 -37.29 13.35 34.41
CA GLY A 575 -37.40 14.73 33.96
C GLY A 575 -36.19 15.58 34.29
N PHE A 576 -36.37 16.87 34.10
CA PHE A 576 -35.35 17.90 34.34
C PHE A 576 -35.87 18.88 35.38
N LEU A 577 -34.96 19.39 36.20
CA LEU A 577 -35.20 20.42 37.19
C LEU A 577 -34.54 21.72 36.75
N ARG A 578 -35.21 22.85 37.04
CA ARG A 578 -34.58 24.17 36.81
C ARG A 578 -33.61 24.42 37.97
N ARG A 579 -32.40 24.88 37.64
CA ARG A 579 -31.41 25.36 38.61
C ARG A 579 -31.70 26.77 39.07
#